data_14e37397c495b984d98598295014df68
#
_entry.id   14e37397c495b984d98598295014df68
#
_cell.length_a   1.000
_cell.length_b   1.000
_cell.length_c   1.000
_cell.angle_alpha   90.00
_cell.angle_beta   90.00
_cell.angle_gamma   90.00
#
_symmetry.space_group_name_H-M   'P 1'
#
loop_
_entity.id
_entity.type
_entity.pdbx_description
1 polymer ?
#
loop_
_entity_poly.entity_id
_entity_poly.type
_entity_poly.pdbx_seq_one_letter_code
_entity_poly.pdbx_strand_id
1 'polypeptide(L)'
;MNRKKLLALNTSSSLIFQLTTIICGFIVPRLILKSYGSEVNGLINSIMQFLAIISFLELGVGAVIQSSLYKPLAENDYNQISRVMVSGQKFFSRLATILLVYVVILMGIYPLIAKTNFGFLYTATMILVISISSFAQYYFGIVNSLLITANQRGYFSFNIQTVTLILNTIACFILIKLGASIHIVKLTTSLIYLARPLILSLYVKKNYKINWNIKYNDEPIKQKWNGIAQHVSAVVLDGTDNIVLTIFMGLEIVSVYSVYNMVVIGVKKLLMSMTNGIQSLMGELLAREEIDKLRKFFGWVEWSIHTGTTFIFGVTAILIIPFVEVYTSGIHDANYIQPLFAVLIVAANAGHCLRLPYNILILAGGHYKQTQNNYVIAALINIVISILFVNILGLAGVAIGTLLAMFYQTIWMAIYDSKNLIHRPIKYFIKQLLVDGITILFFVIIAKFSSINEITWISWILYSIKVSIISLVFMGIINVIFYKKYITVILKKIKRY
;
A
#
# COMPACT_ATOMS: atom_id res chain seq x y z
N MET A 1 9.29 23.54 -19.71
CA MET A 1 10.35 22.60 -19.25
C MET A 1 10.34 21.38 -20.16
N ASN A 2 11.52 20.80 -20.53
CA ASN A 2 11.60 19.65 -21.43
C ASN A 2 10.96 18.40 -20.75
N ARG A 3 10.19 17.60 -21.52
CA ARG A 3 9.48 16.38 -21.04
C ARG A 3 10.44 15.40 -20.34
N LYS A 4 11.66 15.21 -20.87
CA LYS A 4 12.67 14.35 -20.24
C LYS A 4 13.08 14.85 -18.84
N LYS A 5 13.22 16.17 -18.66
CA LYS A 5 13.54 16.79 -17.36
C LYS A 5 12.38 16.62 -16.36
N LEU A 6 11.13 16.78 -16.81
CA LEU A 6 9.94 16.56 -15.97
C LEU A 6 9.84 15.10 -15.50
N LEU A 7 10.06 14.15 -16.40
CA LEU A 7 10.07 12.73 -16.07
C LEU A 7 11.14 12.42 -15.02
N ALA A 8 12.38 12.89 -15.23
CA ALA A 8 13.47 12.68 -14.29
C ALA A 8 13.15 13.27 -12.90
N LEU A 9 12.62 14.51 -12.85
CA LEU A 9 12.20 15.13 -11.59
C LEU A 9 11.08 14.38 -10.89
N ASN A 10 10.06 13.93 -11.61
CA ASN A 10 8.96 13.15 -11.03
C ASN A 10 9.46 11.83 -10.45
N THR A 11 10.31 11.12 -11.21
CA THR A 11 10.86 9.83 -10.77
C THR A 11 11.77 9.99 -9.56
N SER A 12 12.73 10.93 -9.59
CA SER A 12 13.64 11.16 -8.47
C SER A 12 12.92 11.64 -7.21
N SER A 13 11.99 12.60 -7.33
CA SER A 13 11.20 13.07 -6.19
C SER A 13 10.30 11.99 -5.59
N SER A 14 9.70 11.15 -6.43
CA SER A 14 8.91 10.00 -5.97
C SER A 14 9.78 8.98 -5.23
N LEU A 15 10.98 8.67 -5.72
CA LEU A 15 11.91 7.75 -5.07
C LEU A 15 12.39 8.30 -3.73
N ILE A 16 12.77 9.59 -3.67
CA ILE A 16 13.17 10.27 -2.42
C ILE A 16 12.03 10.22 -1.42
N PHE A 17 10.80 10.53 -1.84
CA PHE A 17 9.63 10.45 -0.98
C PHE A 17 9.39 9.03 -0.45
N GLN A 18 9.52 8.01 -1.30
CA GLN A 18 9.38 6.61 -0.89
C GLN A 18 10.43 6.20 0.16
N LEU A 19 11.70 6.51 -0.10
CA LEU A 19 12.79 6.22 0.84
C LEU A 19 12.57 6.94 2.18
N THR A 20 12.20 8.23 2.13
CA THR A 20 11.88 9.01 3.34
C THR A 20 10.70 8.41 4.10
N THR A 21 9.67 7.95 3.38
CA THR A 21 8.49 7.30 4.00
C THR A 21 8.87 6.03 4.73
N ILE A 22 9.75 5.22 4.17
CA ILE A 22 10.24 4.00 4.82
C ILE A 22 11.02 4.36 6.08
N ILE A 23 12.00 5.26 5.99
CA ILE A 23 12.85 5.65 7.12
C ILE A 23 12.01 6.27 8.25
N CYS A 24 11.21 7.29 7.96
CA CYS A 24 10.36 7.96 8.96
C CYS A 24 9.28 7.02 9.50
N GLY A 25 8.78 6.11 8.66
CA GLY A 25 7.81 5.08 9.03
C GLY A 25 8.33 4.07 10.04
N PHE A 26 9.65 3.85 10.11
CA PHE A 26 10.26 3.05 11.17
C PHE A 26 10.60 3.87 12.43
N ILE A 27 10.96 5.14 12.29
CA ILE A 27 11.39 5.99 13.42
C ILE A 27 10.21 6.37 14.32
N VAL A 28 9.15 6.97 13.74
CA VAL A 28 8.04 7.54 14.52
C VAL A 28 7.29 6.50 15.34
N PRO A 29 6.88 5.33 14.81
CA PRO A 29 6.20 4.32 15.62
C PRO A 29 7.08 3.77 16.76
N ARG A 30 8.38 3.60 16.53
CA ARG A 30 9.29 3.18 17.60
C ARG A 30 9.38 4.19 18.73
N LEU A 31 9.43 5.49 18.41
CA LEU A 31 9.43 6.57 19.40
C LEU A 31 8.12 6.52 20.22
N ILE A 32 6.98 6.34 19.56
CA ILE A 32 5.67 6.23 20.23
C ILE A 32 5.61 5.00 21.11
N LEU A 33 5.99 3.83 20.61
CA LEU A 33 6.03 2.58 21.37
C LEU A 33 6.87 2.70 22.64
N LYS A 34 8.08 3.24 22.51
CA LYS A 34 9.02 3.36 23.64
C LYS A 34 8.55 4.35 24.71
N SER A 35 7.81 5.40 24.33
CA SER A 35 7.48 6.52 25.24
C SER A 35 6.06 6.46 25.78
N TYR A 36 5.11 5.87 25.01
CA TYR A 36 3.69 5.83 25.38
C TYR A 36 3.11 4.42 25.44
N GLY A 37 3.89 3.40 25.06
CA GLY A 37 3.48 2.01 25.14
C GLY A 37 2.68 1.50 23.95
N SER A 38 2.42 0.19 24.00
CA SER A 38 1.78 -0.57 22.91
C SER A 38 0.30 -0.20 22.75
N GLU A 39 -0.43 0.01 23.84
CA GLU A 39 -1.85 0.36 23.78
C GLU A 39 -2.08 1.69 23.05
N VAL A 40 -1.25 2.72 23.31
CA VAL A 40 -1.32 4.01 22.61
C VAL A 40 -0.96 3.87 21.13
N ASN A 41 0.07 3.09 20.79
CA ASN A 41 0.42 2.83 19.42
C ASN A 41 -0.70 2.08 18.68
N GLY A 42 -1.30 1.10 19.33
CA GLY A 42 -2.47 0.38 18.81
C GLY A 42 -3.67 1.29 18.61
N LEU A 43 -3.97 2.18 19.56
CA LEU A 43 -5.03 3.18 19.45
C LEU A 43 -4.85 4.05 18.19
N ILE A 44 -3.66 4.58 17.98
CA ILE A 44 -3.35 5.41 16.82
C ILE A 44 -3.56 4.65 15.50
N ASN A 45 -3.02 3.44 15.40
CA ASN A 45 -3.15 2.61 14.20
C ASN A 45 -4.61 2.21 13.94
N SER A 46 -5.35 1.84 14.99
CA SER A 46 -6.76 1.54 14.90
C SER A 46 -7.57 2.75 14.43
N ILE A 47 -7.44 3.92 15.06
CA ILE A 47 -8.13 5.14 14.64
C ILE A 47 -7.81 5.48 13.17
N MET A 48 -6.55 5.42 12.77
CA MET A 48 -6.15 5.68 11.39
C MET A 48 -6.83 4.71 10.41
N GLN A 49 -6.99 3.45 10.78
CA GLN A 49 -7.66 2.46 9.94
C GLN A 49 -9.18 2.69 9.86
N PHE A 50 -9.83 3.04 10.99
CA PHE A 50 -11.25 3.44 10.96
C PHE A 50 -11.47 4.68 10.10
N LEU A 51 -10.61 5.70 10.20
CA LEU A 51 -10.68 6.89 9.34
C LEU A 51 -10.43 6.56 7.85
N ALA A 52 -9.62 5.56 7.56
CA ALA A 52 -9.36 5.12 6.19
C ALA A 52 -10.60 4.49 5.50
N ILE A 53 -11.62 4.07 6.26
CA ILE A 53 -12.90 3.57 5.72
C ILE A 53 -13.54 4.59 4.77
N ILE A 54 -13.37 5.89 5.02
CA ILE A 54 -13.93 6.93 4.14
C ILE A 54 -13.45 6.80 2.69
N SER A 55 -12.28 6.21 2.45
CA SER A 55 -11.74 5.98 1.11
C SER A 55 -12.61 5.03 0.27
N PHE A 56 -13.50 4.22 0.87
CA PHE A 56 -14.51 3.46 0.13
C PHE A 56 -15.38 4.37 -0.74
N LEU A 57 -15.68 5.56 -0.24
CA LEU A 57 -16.56 6.51 -0.91
C LEU A 57 -15.86 7.29 -2.03
N GLU A 58 -14.53 7.20 -2.13
CA GLU A 58 -13.79 7.80 -3.25
C GLU A 58 -14.10 7.10 -4.58
N LEU A 59 -14.41 5.78 -4.54
CA LEU A 59 -14.88 4.99 -5.68
C LEU A 59 -14.00 5.08 -6.93
N GLY A 60 -12.71 5.40 -6.77
CA GLY A 60 -11.79 5.59 -7.89
C GLY A 60 -11.99 6.90 -8.66
N VAL A 61 -12.83 7.83 -8.18
CA VAL A 61 -13.13 9.12 -8.83
C VAL A 61 -11.87 9.95 -9.06
N GLY A 62 -10.86 9.84 -8.18
CA GLY A 62 -9.57 10.51 -8.37
C GLY A 62 -8.91 10.19 -9.71
N ALA A 63 -8.85 8.92 -10.10
CA ALA A 63 -8.27 8.50 -11.37
C ALA A 63 -9.07 9.03 -12.58
N VAL A 64 -10.40 9.07 -12.46
CA VAL A 64 -11.28 9.59 -13.51
C VAL A 64 -11.11 11.11 -13.67
N ILE A 65 -11.00 11.87 -12.57
CA ILE A 65 -10.69 13.31 -12.62
C ILE A 65 -9.34 13.53 -13.31
N GLN A 66 -8.31 12.79 -12.90
CA GLN A 66 -6.97 12.92 -13.46
C GLN A 66 -6.96 12.64 -14.97
N SER A 67 -7.63 11.59 -15.43
CA SER A 67 -7.72 11.25 -16.85
C SER A 67 -8.51 12.29 -17.64
N SER A 68 -9.58 12.86 -17.06
CA SER A 68 -10.39 13.92 -17.68
C SER A 68 -9.63 15.24 -17.85
N LEU A 69 -8.52 15.43 -17.12
CA LEU A 69 -7.67 16.63 -17.22
C LEU A 69 -6.60 16.54 -18.30
N TYR A 70 -6.23 15.34 -18.79
CA TYR A 70 -5.11 15.20 -19.73
C TYR A 70 -5.33 15.94 -21.05
N LYS A 71 -6.48 15.77 -21.70
CA LYS A 71 -6.80 16.41 -22.97
C LYS A 71 -6.92 17.94 -22.83
N PRO A 72 -7.73 18.49 -21.90
CA PRO A 72 -7.83 19.93 -21.69
C PRO A 72 -6.48 20.60 -21.34
N LEU A 73 -5.62 19.92 -20.57
CA LEU A 73 -4.27 20.43 -20.26
C LEU A 73 -3.37 20.47 -21.50
N ALA A 74 -3.47 19.49 -22.41
CA ALA A 74 -2.70 19.46 -23.63
C ALA A 74 -3.15 20.54 -24.63
N GLU A 75 -4.45 20.86 -24.66
CA GLU A 75 -5.08 21.86 -25.52
C GLU A 75 -5.10 23.26 -24.89
N ASN A 76 -4.66 23.42 -23.62
CA ASN A 76 -4.75 24.65 -22.83
C ASN A 76 -6.21 25.20 -22.69
N ASP A 77 -7.19 24.32 -22.70
CA ASP A 77 -8.59 24.66 -22.51
C ASP A 77 -8.91 24.90 -21.00
N TYR A 78 -8.67 26.13 -20.56
CA TYR A 78 -8.91 26.54 -19.16
C TYR A 78 -10.37 26.46 -18.76
N ASN A 79 -11.34 26.55 -19.69
CA ASN A 79 -12.74 26.40 -19.40
C ASN A 79 -13.08 24.97 -19.02
N GLN A 80 -12.61 23.99 -19.82
CA GLN A 80 -12.85 22.58 -19.53
C GLN A 80 -12.05 22.14 -18.29
N ILE A 81 -10.80 22.61 -18.11
CA ILE A 81 -10.04 22.38 -16.87
C ILE A 81 -10.87 22.88 -15.66
N SER A 82 -11.42 24.11 -15.72
CA SER A 82 -12.22 24.68 -14.64
C SER A 82 -13.47 23.85 -14.34
N ARG A 83 -14.20 23.36 -15.36
CA ARG A 83 -15.37 22.49 -15.19
C ARG A 83 -15.01 21.20 -14.47
N VAL A 84 -13.95 20.51 -14.88
CA VAL A 84 -13.48 19.27 -14.25
C VAL A 84 -13.05 19.53 -12.79
N MET A 85 -12.31 20.63 -12.54
CA MET A 85 -11.85 21.00 -11.20
C MET A 85 -13.01 21.32 -10.27
N VAL A 86 -14.00 22.08 -10.73
CA VAL A 86 -15.19 22.43 -9.93
C VAL A 86 -16.05 21.20 -9.64
N SER A 87 -16.25 20.30 -10.62
CA SER A 87 -16.97 19.04 -10.39
C SER A 87 -16.23 18.14 -9.39
N GLY A 88 -14.91 18.00 -9.54
CA GLY A 88 -14.08 17.26 -8.60
C GLY A 88 -14.11 17.85 -7.19
N GLN A 89 -14.00 19.18 -7.08
CA GLN A 89 -14.08 19.88 -5.79
C GLN A 89 -15.43 19.68 -5.10
N LYS A 90 -16.53 19.75 -5.82
CA LYS A 90 -17.88 19.49 -5.27
C LYS A 90 -17.98 18.05 -4.74
N PHE A 91 -17.42 17.07 -5.47
CA PHE A 91 -17.43 15.68 -5.03
C PHE A 91 -16.62 15.50 -3.74
N PHE A 92 -15.36 15.95 -3.71
CA PHE A 92 -14.48 15.78 -2.56
C PHE A 92 -14.90 16.64 -1.35
N SER A 93 -15.50 17.83 -1.56
CA SER A 93 -16.08 18.60 -0.47
C SER A 93 -17.27 17.89 0.18
N ARG A 94 -18.11 17.20 -0.61
CA ARG A 94 -19.17 16.34 -0.04
C ARG A 94 -18.58 15.19 0.78
N LEU A 95 -17.52 14.53 0.27
CA LEU A 95 -16.82 13.49 1.04
C LEU A 95 -16.22 14.04 2.34
N ALA A 96 -15.64 15.24 2.32
CA ALA A 96 -15.14 15.90 3.52
C ALA A 96 -16.26 16.16 4.53
N THR A 97 -17.45 16.57 4.08
CA THR A 97 -18.63 16.74 4.96
C THR A 97 -19.07 15.39 5.54
N ILE A 98 -19.14 14.34 4.72
CA ILE A 98 -19.44 12.98 5.19
C ILE A 98 -18.39 12.52 6.21
N LEU A 99 -17.11 12.80 5.97
CA LEU A 99 -16.04 12.50 6.92
C LEU A 99 -16.24 13.20 8.25
N LEU A 100 -16.67 14.49 8.28
CA LEU A 100 -16.97 15.19 9.53
C LEU A 100 -18.08 14.49 10.33
N VAL A 101 -19.20 14.17 9.65
CA VAL A 101 -20.30 13.43 10.30
C VAL A 101 -19.80 12.06 10.80
N TYR A 102 -19.04 11.35 9.98
CA TYR A 102 -18.45 10.06 10.35
C TYR A 102 -17.52 10.18 11.56
N VAL A 103 -16.67 11.22 11.63
CA VAL A 103 -15.78 11.47 12.77
C VAL A 103 -16.59 11.70 14.05
N VAL A 104 -17.67 12.48 14.00
CA VAL A 104 -18.54 12.70 15.16
C VAL A 104 -19.18 11.39 15.64
N ILE A 105 -19.68 10.58 14.70
CA ILE A 105 -20.24 9.26 15.01
C ILE A 105 -19.15 8.35 15.59
N LEU A 106 -17.96 8.34 15.00
CA LEU A 106 -16.84 7.53 15.45
C LEU A 106 -16.39 7.93 16.85
N MET A 107 -16.34 9.22 17.19
CA MET A 107 -16.03 9.71 18.54
C MET A 107 -17.00 9.15 19.59
N GLY A 108 -18.29 8.95 19.25
CA GLY A 108 -19.30 8.36 20.14
C GLY A 108 -19.20 6.83 20.23
N ILE A 109 -19.01 6.16 19.08
CA ILE A 109 -19.12 4.69 18.99
C ILE A 109 -17.78 4.00 19.28
N TYR A 110 -16.66 4.55 18.84
CA TYR A 110 -15.35 3.90 18.93
C TYR A 110 -14.96 3.51 20.37
N PRO A 111 -15.12 4.39 21.39
CA PRO A 111 -14.82 4.01 22.77
C PRO A 111 -15.67 2.85 23.34
N LEU A 112 -16.82 2.57 22.69
CA LEU A 112 -17.71 1.47 23.09
C LEU A 112 -17.34 0.14 22.44
N ILE A 113 -16.78 0.18 21.21
CA ILE A 113 -16.44 -1.02 20.44
C ILE A 113 -14.97 -1.43 20.57
N ALA A 114 -14.07 -0.48 20.78
CA ALA A 114 -12.66 -0.77 20.98
C ALA A 114 -12.43 -1.25 22.40
N LYS A 115 -11.77 -2.40 22.56
CA LYS A 115 -11.32 -2.89 23.87
C LYS A 115 -10.13 -2.05 24.33
N THR A 116 -10.39 -1.00 25.10
CA THR A 116 -9.38 -0.05 25.56
C THR A 116 -9.57 0.31 27.04
N ASN A 117 -8.46 0.59 27.73
CA ASN A 117 -8.45 1.10 29.09
C ASN A 117 -8.55 2.65 29.13
N PHE A 118 -8.51 3.33 27.97
CA PHE A 118 -8.59 4.78 27.89
C PHE A 118 -10.02 5.28 28.11
N GLY A 119 -10.16 6.39 28.84
CA GLY A 119 -11.44 7.06 29.02
C GLY A 119 -12.03 7.60 27.72
N PHE A 120 -13.36 7.77 27.71
CA PHE A 120 -14.11 8.25 26.54
C PHE A 120 -13.52 9.54 25.95
N LEU A 121 -13.25 10.55 26.79
CA LEU A 121 -12.73 11.85 26.34
C LEU A 121 -11.34 11.71 25.71
N TYR A 122 -10.49 10.83 26.24
CA TYR A 122 -9.16 10.57 25.71
C TYR A 122 -9.20 10.03 24.28
N THR A 123 -10.03 9.02 24.03
CA THR A 123 -10.19 8.41 22.71
C THR A 123 -10.90 9.36 21.73
N ALA A 124 -11.94 10.03 22.16
CA ALA A 124 -12.67 10.98 21.32
C ALA A 124 -11.80 12.17 20.85
N THR A 125 -11.02 12.75 21.78
CA THR A 125 -10.08 13.84 21.42
C THR A 125 -8.96 13.35 20.51
N MET A 126 -8.49 12.11 20.67
CA MET A 126 -7.50 11.52 19.79
C MET A 126 -8.03 11.35 18.37
N ILE A 127 -9.27 10.87 18.20
CA ILE A 127 -9.95 10.75 16.90
C ILE A 127 -10.05 12.12 16.24
N LEU A 128 -10.51 13.12 16.98
CA LEU A 128 -10.63 14.50 16.48
C LEU A 128 -9.29 15.02 15.97
N VAL A 129 -8.24 14.91 16.79
CA VAL A 129 -6.89 15.40 16.46
C VAL A 129 -6.32 14.73 15.20
N ILE A 130 -6.46 13.41 15.07
CA ILE A 130 -5.95 12.68 13.90
C ILE A 130 -6.77 13.01 12.65
N SER A 131 -8.08 13.26 12.78
CA SER A 131 -8.97 13.52 11.63
C SER A 131 -8.73 14.88 10.95
N ILE A 132 -8.12 15.86 11.63
CA ILE A 132 -7.88 17.21 11.09
C ILE A 132 -7.14 17.17 9.76
N SER A 133 -6.04 16.43 9.68
CA SER A 133 -5.25 16.34 8.46
C SER A 133 -5.99 15.61 7.33
N SER A 134 -6.77 14.58 7.67
CA SER A 134 -7.59 13.84 6.70
C SER A 134 -8.69 14.74 6.12
N PHE A 135 -9.41 15.48 6.98
CA PHE A 135 -10.43 16.45 6.52
C PHE A 135 -9.83 17.47 5.56
N ALA A 136 -8.70 18.06 5.94
CA ALA A 136 -8.05 19.08 5.11
C ALA A 136 -7.59 18.52 3.75
N GLN A 137 -7.13 17.28 3.73
CA GLN A 137 -6.73 16.60 2.49
C GLN A 137 -7.92 16.43 1.55
N TYR A 138 -9.07 15.97 2.05
CA TYR A 138 -10.29 15.82 1.26
C TYR A 138 -10.84 17.17 0.79
N TYR A 139 -10.86 18.18 1.65
CA TYR A 139 -11.48 19.46 1.34
C TYR A 139 -10.61 20.35 0.44
N PHE A 140 -9.30 20.39 0.64
CA PHE A 140 -8.39 21.32 -0.06
C PHE A 140 -7.34 20.64 -0.94
N GLY A 141 -7.01 19.36 -0.69
CA GLY A 141 -5.77 18.76 -1.18
C GLY A 141 -5.93 17.92 -2.44
N ILE A 142 -6.89 17.02 -2.47
CA ILE A 142 -6.95 15.95 -3.47
C ILE A 142 -7.05 16.51 -4.89
N VAL A 143 -8.03 17.38 -5.15
CA VAL A 143 -8.29 17.88 -6.52
C VAL A 143 -7.10 18.68 -7.05
N ASN A 144 -6.46 19.49 -6.20
CA ASN A 144 -5.27 20.24 -6.55
C ASN A 144 -4.07 19.31 -6.84
N SER A 145 -3.91 18.25 -6.06
CA SER A 145 -2.87 17.23 -6.30
C SER A 145 -3.08 16.50 -7.63
N LEU A 146 -4.34 16.17 -7.96
CA LEU A 146 -4.70 15.52 -9.22
C LEU A 146 -4.36 16.39 -10.43
N LEU A 147 -4.68 17.70 -10.38
CA LEU A 147 -4.32 18.66 -11.43
C LEU A 147 -2.82 18.74 -11.64
N ILE A 148 -2.05 18.89 -10.55
CA ILE A 148 -0.59 19.01 -10.60
C ILE A 148 0.02 17.73 -11.19
N THR A 149 -0.51 16.56 -10.80
CA THR A 149 -0.06 15.26 -11.31
C THR A 149 -0.43 15.07 -12.78
N ALA A 150 -1.66 15.42 -13.19
CA ALA A 150 -2.09 15.38 -14.57
C ALA A 150 -1.23 16.28 -15.49
N ASN A 151 -0.78 17.42 -14.96
CA ASN A 151 0.13 18.33 -15.67
C ASN A 151 1.62 17.93 -15.57
N GLN A 152 1.92 16.67 -15.24
CA GLN A 152 3.28 16.13 -15.13
C GLN A 152 4.18 16.87 -14.11
N ARG A 153 3.61 17.60 -13.16
CA ARG A 153 4.32 18.33 -12.09
C ARG A 153 4.22 17.67 -10.72
N GLY A 154 3.95 16.35 -10.68
CA GLY A 154 3.81 15.57 -9.46
C GLY A 154 5.01 15.66 -8.50
N TYR A 155 6.22 15.96 -9.04
CA TYR A 155 7.41 16.19 -8.23
C TYR A 155 7.20 17.24 -7.14
N PHE A 156 6.38 18.27 -7.42
CA PHE A 156 6.08 19.32 -6.43
C PHE A 156 5.30 18.74 -5.24
N SER A 157 4.30 17.90 -5.50
CA SER A 157 3.55 17.22 -4.45
C SER A 157 4.44 16.27 -3.63
N PHE A 158 5.30 15.48 -4.30
CA PHE A 158 6.24 14.59 -3.61
C PHE A 158 7.23 15.35 -2.73
N ASN A 159 7.76 16.50 -3.19
CA ASN A 159 8.69 17.31 -2.41
C ASN A 159 8.02 17.90 -1.15
N ILE A 160 6.79 18.41 -1.26
CA ILE A 160 6.03 18.89 -0.09
C ILE A 160 5.80 17.76 0.90
N GLN A 161 5.39 16.57 0.41
CA GLN A 161 5.18 15.42 1.27
C GLN A 161 6.48 14.97 1.96
N THR A 162 7.60 14.97 1.26
CA THR A 162 8.93 14.67 1.82
C THR A 162 9.30 15.64 2.93
N VAL A 163 9.23 16.95 2.66
CA VAL A 163 9.58 17.99 3.64
C VAL A 163 8.68 17.91 4.87
N THR A 164 7.37 17.81 4.69
CA THR A 164 6.44 17.72 5.83
C THR A 164 6.61 16.42 6.63
N LEU A 165 7.00 15.33 5.99
CA LEU A 165 7.27 14.06 6.66
C LEU A 165 8.54 14.14 7.53
N ILE A 166 9.60 14.75 7.01
CA ILE A 166 10.84 14.99 7.77
C ILE A 166 10.55 15.93 8.94
N LEU A 167 9.87 17.07 8.71
CA LEU A 167 9.49 18.00 9.76
C LEU A 167 8.64 17.34 10.85
N ASN A 168 7.67 16.51 10.45
CA ASN A 168 6.89 15.74 11.42
C ASN A 168 7.75 14.80 12.25
N THR A 169 8.68 14.09 11.62
CA THR A 169 9.56 13.15 12.36
C THR A 169 10.43 13.88 13.36
N ILE A 170 10.99 15.03 12.98
CA ILE A 170 11.80 15.89 13.87
C ILE A 170 10.91 16.43 15.00
N ALA A 171 9.73 16.97 14.68
CA ALA A 171 8.80 17.49 15.68
C ALA A 171 8.35 16.41 16.69
N CYS A 172 7.99 15.21 16.20
CA CYS A 172 7.68 14.08 17.07
C CYS A 172 8.84 13.71 17.98
N PHE A 173 10.08 13.65 17.47
CA PHE A 173 11.25 13.35 18.26
C PHE A 173 11.46 14.39 19.38
N ILE A 174 11.40 15.69 19.04
CA ILE A 174 11.60 16.78 20.01
C ILE A 174 10.50 16.77 21.08
N LEU A 175 9.21 16.72 20.67
CA LEU A 175 8.08 16.75 21.61
C LEU A 175 8.08 15.54 22.55
N ILE A 176 8.38 14.36 22.03
CA ILE A 176 8.48 13.14 22.84
C ILE A 176 9.62 13.25 23.84
N LYS A 177 10.78 13.77 23.44
CA LYS A 177 11.92 14.01 24.34
C LYS A 177 11.63 15.04 25.43
N LEU A 178 10.79 16.04 25.14
CA LEU A 178 10.31 17.03 26.10
C LEU A 178 9.19 16.52 27.01
N GLY A 179 8.75 15.28 26.89
CA GLY A 179 7.70 14.68 27.71
C GLY A 179 6.28 15.18 27.36
N ALA A 180 6.05 15.69 26.13
CA ALA A 180 4.74 16.15 25.71
C ALA A 180 3.73 15.00 25.70
N SER A 181 2.43 15.28 25.93
CA SER A 181 1.39 14.25 25.80
C SER A 181 1.24 13.80 24.35
N ILE A 182 0.78 12.56 24.14
CA ILE A 182 0.57 12.02 22.79
C ILE A 182 -0.44 12.84 21.98
N HIS A 183 -1.42 13.47 22.63
CA HIS A 183 -2.37 14.38 21.98
C HIS A 183 -1.65 15.59 21.35
N ILE A 184 -0.70 16.19 22.06
CA ILE A 184 0.11 17.31 21.55
C ILE A 184 0.96 16.84 20.36
N VAL A 185 1.60 15.66 20.46
CA VAL A 185 2.40 15.07 19.38
C VAL A 185 1.55 14.86 18.14
N LYS A 186 0.34 14.29 18.29
CA LYS A 186 -0.57 14.04 17.16
C LYS A 186 -1.23 15.30 16.61
N LEU A 187 -1.52 16.28 17.45
CA LEU A 187 -2.00 17.59 17.01
C LEU A 187 -0.94 18.27 16.15
N THR A 188 0.31 18.29 16.60
CA THR A 188 1.44 18.83 15.82
C THR A 188 1.60 18.10 14.48
N THR A 189 1.50 16.77 14.46
CA THR A 189 1.49 15.98 13.23
C THR A 189 0.40 16.45 12.28
N SER A 190 -0.83 16.59 12.77
CA SER A 190 -1.98 17.01 11.97
C SER A 190 -1.81 18.45 11.43
N LEU A 191 -1.26 19.36 12.23
CA LEU A 191 -0.97 20.74 11.80
C LEU A 191 0.11 20.80 10.73
N ILE A 192 1.20 20.01 10.87
CA ILE A 192 2.25 19.92 9.85
C ILE A 192 1.68 19.36 8.54
N TYR A 193 0.83 18.33 8.62
CA TYR A 193 0.23 17.75 7.42
C TYR A 193 -0.86 18.61 6.80
N LEU A 194 -1.52 19.48 7.56
CA LEU A 194 -2.41 20.52 7.06
C LEU A 194 -1.70 21.48 6.10
N ALA A 195 -0.41 21.72 6.27
CA ALA A 195 0.38 22.53 5.35
C ALA A 195 0.39 21.98 3.91
N ARG A 196 0.30 20.66 3.72
CA ARG A 196 0.31 20.02 2.38
C ARG A 196 -0.80 20.52 1.47
N PRO A 197 -2.09 20.34 1.81
CA PRO A 197 -3.19 20.81 0.97
C PRO A 197 -3.20 22.33 0.81
N LEU A 198 -2.80 23.10 1.83
CA LEU A 198 -2.71 24.55 1.75
C LEU A 198 -1.67 25.02 0.74
N ILE A 199 -0.44 24.46 0.79
CA ILE A 199 0.63 24.81 -0.16
C ILE A 199 0.23 24.41 -1.59
N LEU A 200 -0.40 23.21 -1.77
CA LEU A 200 -0.90 22.77 -3.08
C LEU A 200 -1.96 23.73 -3.62
N SER A 201 -2.91 24.16 -2.77
CA SER A 201 -3.95 25.13 -3.14
C SER A 201 -3.36 26.47 -3.56
N LEU A 202 -2.42 27.01 -2.78
CA LEU A 202 -1.71 28.26 -3.12
C LEU A 202 -0.94 28.14 -4.42
N TYR A 203 -0.26 27.00 -4.65
CA TYR A 203 0.46 26.73 -5.89
C TYR A 203 -0.49 26.71 -7.10
N VAL A 204 -1.61 26.02 -7.00
CA VAL A 204 -2.63 25.96 -8.06
C VAL A 204 -3.20 27.35 -8.33
N LYS A 205 -3.59 28.10 -7.29
CA LYS A 205 -4.09 29.47 -7.43
C LYS A 205 -3.12 30.40 -8.14
N LYS A 206 -1.80 30.23 -7.87
CA LYS A 206 -0.76 31.06 -8.51
C LYS A 206 -0.46 30.68 -9.96
N ASN A 207 -0.49 29.39 -10.30
CA ASN A 207 0.03 28.87 -11.56
C ASN A 207 -1.04 28.49 -12.58
N TYR A 208 -2.32 28.40 -12.19
CA TYR A 208 -3.41 27.97 -13.05
C TYR A 208 -4.57 28.96 -12.98
N LYS A 209 -5.12 29.31 -14.16
CA LYS A 209 -6.26 30.19 -14.30
C LYS A 209 -7.57 29.40 -14.17
N ILE A 210 -7.97 29.04 -12.95
CA ILE A 210 -9.19 28.26 -12.71
C ILE A 210 -10.31 29.19 -12.34
N ASN A 211 -11.41 29.13 -13.09
CA ASN A 211 -12.66 29.81 -12.76
C ASN A 211 -13.51 28.88 -11.87
N TRP A 212 -13.46 29.11 -10.56
CA TRP A 212 -14.22 28.32 -9.58
C TRP A 212 -15.75 28.56 -9.61
N ASN A 213 -16.20 29.63 -10.27
CA ASN A 213 -17.62 29.98 -10.38
C ASN A 213 -18.26 29.48 -11.68
N ILE A 214 -17.53 28.70 -12.48
CA ILE A 214 -18.03 28.21 -13.77
C ILE A 214 -19.22 27.27 -13.54
N LYS A 215 -20.31 27.52 -14.29
CA LYS A 215 -21.48 26.64 -14.32
C LYS A 215 -21.33 25.65 -15.47
N TYR A 216 -21.81 24.43 -15.29
CA TYR A 216 -21.89 23.41 -16.34
C TYR A 216 -23.24 22.69 -16.26
N ASN A 217 -23.82 22.40 -17.42
CA ASN A 217 -25.09 21.69 -17.51
C ASN A 217 -24.87 20.18 -17.55
N ASP A 218 -23.81 19.73 -18.25
CA ASP A 218 -23.43 18.32 -18.34
C ASP A 218 -22.30 18.00 -17.35
N GLU A 219 -22.42 16.87 -16.67
CA GLU A 219 -21.38 16.39 -15.73
C GLU A 219 -20.06 16.13 -16.46
N PRO A 220 -18.97 16.87 -16.16
CA PRO A 220 -17.70 16.71 -16.86
C PRO A 220 -17.00 15.38 -16.58
N ILE A 221 -17.35 14.71 -15.47
CA ILE A 221 -16.76 13.45 -15.02
C ILE A 221 -17.76 12.31 -15.24
N LYS A 222 -17.76 11.73 -16.46
CA LYS A 222 -18.80 10.79 -16.92
C LYS A 222 -18.74 9.37 -16.37
N GLN A 223 -17.57 8.89 -15.91
CA GLN A 223 -17.35 7.46 -15.57
C GLN A 223 -17.01 7.23 -14.09
N LYS A 224 -17.75 7.86 -13.16
CA LYS A 224 -17.47 7.80 -11.72
C LYS A 224 -17.61 6.40 -11.09
N TRP A 225 -18.35 5.49 -11.74
CA TRP A 225 -18.82 4.24 -11.12
C TRP A 225 -18.14 2.98 -11.64
N ASN A 226 -17.23 3.09 -12.62
CA ASN A 226 -16.52 1.95 -13.15
C ASN A 226 -15.43 1.47 -12.18
N GLY A 227 -15.42 0.17 -11.87
CA GLY A 227 -14.41 -0.43 -10.98
C GLY A 227 -14.68 -0.28 -9.48
N ILE A 228 -15.88 0.14 -9.06
CA ILE A 228 -16.25 0.28 -7.63
C ILE A 228 -15.96 -1.01 -6.85
N ALA A 229 -16.42 -2.15 -7.37
CA ALA A 229 -16.26 -3.43 -6.67
C ALA A 229 -14.78 -3.77 -6.43
N GLN A 230 -13.90 -3.50 -7.41
CA GLN A 230 -12.47 -3.70 -7.25
C GLN A 230 -11.88 -2.75 -6.20
N HIS A 231 -12.28 -1.46 -6.25
CA HIS A 231 -11.77 -0.46 -5.30
C HIS A 231 -12.21 -0.78 -3.87
N VAL A 232 -13.51 -1.01 -3.66
CA VAL A 232 -14.07 -1.36 -2.34
C VAL A 232 -13.43 -2.64 -1.80
N SER A 233 -13.32 -3.69 -2.64
CA SER A 233 -12.70 -4.93 -2.21
C SER A 233 -11.22 -4.78 -1.87
N ALA A 234 -10.47 -3.94 -2.60
CA ALA A 234 -9.07 -3.66 -2.29
C ALA A 234 -8.93 -2.97 -0.93
N VAL A 235 -9.78 -1.98 -0.64
CA VAL A 235 -9.77 -1.29 0.67
C VAL A 235 -10.18 -2.24 1.80
N VAL A 236 -11.15 -3.14 1.57
CA VAL A 236 -11.50 -4.19 2.54
C VAL A 236 -10.29 -5.08 2.83
N LEU A 237 -9.66 -5.61 1.79
CA LEU A 237 -8.52 -6.52 1.95
C LEU A 237 -7.31 -5.88 2.63
N ASP A 238 -7.12 -4.56 2.46
CA ASP A 238 -6.00 -3.84 3.09
C ASP A 238 -6.34 -3.33 4.51
N GLY A 239 -7.62 -3.25 4.90
CA GLY A 239 -8.05 -2.57 6.13
C GLY A 239 -8.78 -3.41 7.16
N THR A 240 -9.40 -4.51 6.77
CA THR A 240 -10.27 -5.30 7.66
C THR A 240 -9.53 -5.89 8.86
N ASP A 241 -8.28 -6.31 8.67
CA ASP A 241 -7.49 -6.96 9.71
C ASP A 241 -7.38 -6.10 10.97
N ASN A 242 -7.00 -4.83 10.85
CA ASN A 242 -6.90 -3.90 11.98
C ASN A 242 -8.26 -3.66 12.68
N ILE A 243 -9.34 -3.60 11.92
CA ILE A 243 -10.70 -3.40 12.46
C ILE A 243 -11.13 -4.62 13.26
N VAL A 244 -10.96 -5.81 12.70
CA VAL A 244 -11.27 -7.08 13.39
C VAL A 244 -10.47 -7.21 14.67
N LEU A 245 -9.16 -6.95 14.63
CA LEU A 245 -8.30 -7.01 15.82
C LEU A 245 -8.71 -5.97 16.87
N THR A 246 -9.09 -4.75 16.48
CA THR A 246 -9.55 -3.72 17.41
C THR A 246 -10.79 -4.15 18.19
N ILE A 247 -11.75 -4.75 17.48
CA ILE A 247 -13.04 -5.16 18.06
C ILE A 247 -12.88 -6.41 18.93
N PHE A 248 -12.12 -7.40 18.49
CA PHE A 248 -12.08 -8.72 19.14
C PHE A 248 -10.91 -8.89 20.11
N MET A 249 -9.73 -8.30 19.84
CA MET A 249 -8.49 -8.60 20.58
C MET A 249 -7.97 -7.44 21.44
N GLY A 250 -8.27 -6.19 21.04
CA GLY A 250 -7.80 -5.00 21.76
C GLY A 250 -6.56 -4.34 21.16
N LEU A 251 -6.22 -3.17 21.71
CA LEU A 251 -5.27 -2.23 21.08
C LEU A 251 -3.80 -2.69 21.16
N GLU A 252 -3.42 -3.41 22.20
CA GLU A 252 -2.06 -3.99 22.31
C GLU A 252 -1.77 -4.93 21.13
N ILE A 253 -2.74 -5.79 20.81
CA ILE A 253 -2.63 -6.72 19.68
C ILE A 253 -2.61 -5.99 18.34
N VAL A 254 -3.37 -4.90 18.20
CA VAL A 254 -3.29 -4.02 17.03
C VAL A 254 -1.89 -3.41 16.91
N SER A 255 -1.25 -3.05 18.02
CA SER A 255 0.13 -2.58 18.01
C SER A 255 1.11 -3.65 17.54
N VAL A 256 0.98 -4.88 18.03
CA VAL A 256 1.79 -6.02 17.56
C VAL A 256 1.60 -6.21 16.05
N TYR A 257 0.35 -6.29 15.58
CA TYR A 257 0.03 -6.38 14.15
C TYR A 257 0.71 -5.26 13.35
N SER A 258 0.64 -4.01 13.84
CA SER A 258 1.15 -2.85 13.10
C SER A 258 2.66 -2.89 12.86
N VAL A 259 3.44 -3.46 13.79
CA VAL A 259 4.89 -3.62 13.65
C VAL A 259 5.24 -4.58 12.51
N TYR A 260 4.57 -5.74 12.44
CA TYR A 260 4.76 -6.68 11.35
C TYR A 260 4.26 -6.12 10.02
N ASN A 261 3.08 -5.53 10.04
CA ASN A 261 2.44 -4.96 8.85
C ASN A 261 3.27 -3.83 8.21
N MET A 262 3.95 -3.01 9.02
CA MET A 262 4.86 -1.97 8.56
C MET A 262 6.00 -2.56 7.69
N VAL A 263 6.57 -3.70 8.10
CA VAL A 263 7.63 -4.39 7.35
C VAL A 263 7.09 -4.93 6.04
N VAL A 264 6.02 -5.73 6.11
CA VAL A 264 5.49 -6.41 4.90
C VAL A 264 4.89 -5.44 3.88
N ILE A 265 4.25 -4.34 4.33
CA ILE A 265 3.77 -3.27 3.44
C ILE A 265 4.95 -2.54 2.78
N GLY A 266 6.04 -2.28 3.51
CA GLY A 266 7.25 -1.68 2.95
C GLY A 266 7.79 -2.51 1.80
N VAL A 267 7.95 -3.81 2.02
CA VAL A 267 8.40 -4.79 1.02
C VAL A 267 7.43 -4.90 -0.16
N LYS A 268 6.11 -4.99 0.10
CA LYS A 268 5.05 -5.01 -0.91
C LYS A 268 5.14 -3.79 -1.84
N LYS A 269 5.28 -2.59 -1.28
CA LYS A 269 5.37 -1.33 -2.05
C LYS A 269 6.60 -1.29 -2.95
N LEU A 270 7.73 -1.82 -2.53
CA LEU A 270 8.92 -1.91 -3.38
C LEU A 270 8.65 -2.76 -4.62
N LEU A 271 8.06 -3.95 -4.47
CA LEU A 271 7.69 -4.80 -5.60
C LEU A 271 6.62 -4.16 -6.50
N MET A 272 5.60 -3.56 -5.92
CA MET A 272 4.56 -2.86 -6.70
C MET A 272 5.14 -1.71 -7.52
N SER A 273 6.15 -0.99 -7.02
CA SER A 273 6.79 0.09 -7.77
C SER A 273 7.47 -0.38 -9.05
N MET A 274 7.94 -1.63 -9.08
CA MET A 274 8.56 -2.25 -10.26
C MET A 274 7.56 -2.59 -11.36
N THR A 275 6.25 -2.62 -11.05
CA THR A 275 5.19 -2.93 -12.02
C THR A 275 4.67 -1.70 -12.78
N ASN A 276 5.15 -0.51 -12.46
CA ASN A 276 4.75 0.73 -13.13
C ASN A 276 5.09 0.65 -14.63
N GLY A 277 4.10 0.97 -15.49
CA GLY A 277 4.26 0.93 -16.94
C GLY A 277 3.97 -0.43 -17.59
N ILE A 278 4.00 -1.54 -16.85
CA ILE A 278 3.68 -2.88 -17.39
C ILE A 278 2.25 -2.93 -17.93
N GLN A 279 1.30 -2.38 -17.19
CA GLN A 279 -0.11 -2.33 -17.58
C GLN A 279 -0.32 -1.62 -18.91
N SER A 280 0.34 -0.48 -19.12
CA SER A 280 0.21 0.30 -20.37
C SER A 280 0.73 -0.49 -21.57
N LEU A 281 1.87 -1.17 -21.44
CA LEU A 281 2.43 -1.99 -22.52
C LEU A 281 1.57 -3.22 -22.82
N MET A 282 1.03 -3.89 -21.78
CA MET A 282 0.09 -4.99 -22.00
C MET A 282 -1.18 -4.52 -22.69
N GLY A 283 -1.72 -3.36 -22.30
CA GLY A 283 -2.89 -2.75 -22.94
C GLY A 283 -2.64 -2.38 -24.39
N GLU A 284 -1.47 -1.86 -24.74
CA GLU A 284 -1.09 -1.59 -26.12
C GLU A 284 -1.03 -2.87 -26.96
N LEU A 285 -0.39 -3.94 -26.43
CA LEU A 285 -0.27 -5.22 -27.15
C LEU A 285 -1.65 -5.88 -27.35
N LEU A 286 -2.56 -5.76 -26.37
CA LEU A 286 -3.94 -6.22 -26.49
C LEU A 286 -4.71 -5.43 -27.56
N ALA A 287 -4.61 -4.10 -27.52
CA ALA A 287 -5.30 -3.22 -28.48
C ALA A 287 -4.81 -3.42 -29.94
N ARG A 288 -3.57 -3.84 -30.13
CA ARG A 288 -2.99 -4.20 -31.44
C ARG A 288 -3.20 -5.65 -31.83
N GLU A 289 -3.88 -6.45 -31.00
CA GLU A 289 -4.08 -7.90 -31.20
C GLU A 289 -2.77 -8.70 -31.37
N GLU A 290 -1.65 -8.18 -30.83
CA GLU A 290 -0.33 -8.81 -30.92
C GLU A 290 -0.17 -9.92 -29.84
N ILE A 291 -1.03 -10.91 -29.86
CA ILE A 291 -1.17 -11.93 -28.80
C ILE A 291 0.12 -12.72 -28.56
N ASP A 292 0.89 -13.04 -29.59
CA ASP A 292 2.15 -13.79 -29.43
C ASP A 292 3.24 -12.95 -28.74
N LYS A 293 3.29 -11.64 -29.01
CA LYS A 293 4.19 -10.74 -28.30
C LYS A 293 3.74 -10.56 -26.85
N LEU A 294 2.43 -10.44 -26.63
CA LEU A 294 1.82 -10.36 -25.31
C LEU A 294 2.16 -11.62 -24.47
N ARG A 295 1.98 -12.83 -25.04
CA ARG A 295 2.35 -14.08 -24.36
C ARG A 295 3.82 -14.14 -23.95
N LYS A 296 4.72 -13.71 -24.83
CA LYS A 296 6.16 -13.66 -24.54
C LYS A 296 6.45 -12.64 -23.43
N PHE A 297 5.89 -11.44 -23.54
CA PHE A 297 6.06 -10.38 -22.55
C PHE A 297 5.47 -10.75 -21.20
N PHE A 298 4.24 -11.27 -21.18
CA PHE A 298 3.59 -11.77 -19.97
C PHE A 298 4.44 -12.85 -19.26
N GLY A 299 4.99 -13.78 -20.02
CA GLY A 299 5.87 -14.81 -19.45
C GLY A 299 7.12 -14.23 -18.77
N TRP A 300 7.69 -13.14 -19.30
CA TRP A 300 8.77 -12.39 -18.64
C TRP A 300 8.31 -11.70 -17.35
N VAL A 301 7.17 -11.03 -17.39
CA VAL A 301 6.58 -10.34 -16.24
C VAL A 301 6.22 -11.33 -15.14
N GLU A 302 5.54 -12.42 -15.48
CA GLU A 302 5.16 -13.48 -14.56
C GLU A 302 6.41 -14.07 -13.88
N TRP A 303 7.41 -14.51 -14.65
CA TRP A 303 8.65 -15.03 -14.11
C TRP A 303 9.38 -14.01 -13.21
N SER A 304 9.50 -12.75 -13.63
CA SER A 304 10.22 -11.73 -12.88
C SER A 304 9.54 -11.40 -11.55
N ILE A 305 8.20 -11.25 -11.56
CA ILE A 305 7.43 -10.93 -10.37
C ILE A 305 7.40 -12.12 -9.41
N HIS A 306 7.20 -13.35 -9.89
CA HIS A 306 7.25 -14.55 -9.06
C HIS A 306 8.63 -14.72 -8.41
N THR A 307 9.70 -14.70 -9.22
CA THR A 307 11.06 -14.82 -8.71
C THR A 307 11.41 -13.72 -7.71
N GLY A 308 11.09 -12.46 -8.03
CA GLY A 308 11.33 -11.33 -7.13
C GLY A 308 10.52 -11.41 -5.84
N THR A 309 9.25 -11.79 -5.92
CA THR A 309 8.37 -11.96 -4.75
C THR A 309 8.88 -13.09 -3.84
N THR A 310 9.16 -14.26 -4.40
CA THR A 310 9.63 -15.42 -3.63
C THR A 310 10.96 -15.10 -2.96
N PHE A 311 11.87 -14.41 -3.63
CA PHE A 311 13.14 -13.98 -3.03
C PHE A 311 12.92 -12.99 -1.87
N ILE A 312 12.26 -11.87 -2.14
CA ILE A 312 12.17 -10.78 -1.17
C ILE A 312 11.33 -11.21 0.04
N PHE A 313 10.18 -11.86 -0.17
CA PHE A 313 9.35 -12.34 0.94
C PHE A 313 9.93 -13.57 1.63
N GLY A 314 10.67 -14.44 0.93
CA GLY A 314 11.41 -15.53 1.55
C GLY A 314 12.50 -15.04 2.50
N VAL A 315 13.30 -14.05 2.08
CA VAL A 315 14.26 -13.37 2.94
C VAL A 315 13.55 -12.65 4.11
N THR A 316 12.44 -11.96 3.84
CA THR A 316 11.65 -11.29 4.87
C THR A 316 11.12 -12.27 5.92
N ALA A 317 10.68 -13.47 5.51
CA ALA A 317 10.21 -14.50 6.44
C ALA A 317 11.28 -14.96 7.44
N ILE A 318 12.54 -15.01 6.99
CA ILE A 318 13.68 -15.36 7.87
C ILE A 318 14.02 -14.18 8.81
N LEU A 319 13.97 -12.95 8.31
CA LEU A 319 14.50 -11.78 8.99
C LEU A 319 13.49 -11.07 9.87
N ILE A 320 12.18 -11.30 9.70
CA ILE A 320 11.13 -10.51 10.36
C ILE A 320 11.10 -10.68 11.88
N ILE A 321 11.26 -11.90 12.39
CA ILE A 321 11.31 -12.14 13.84
C ILE A 321 12.54 -11.47 14.47
N PRO A 322 13.78 -11.71 14.02
CA PRO A 322 14.95 -11.00 14.53
C PRO A 322 14.82 -9.46 14.40
N PHE A 323 14.17 -8.97 13.33
CA PHE A 323 13.90 -7.55 13.19
C PHE A 323 12.98 -7.04 14.29
N VAL A 324 11.87 -7.75 14.52
CA VAL A 324 10.88 -7.36 15.54
C VAL A 324 11.52 -7.37 16.93
N GLU A 325 12.35 -8.36 17.27
CA GLU A 325 13.09 -8.43 18.54
C GLU A 325 13.98 -7.21 18.74
N VAL A 326 14.77 -6.82 17.72
CA VAL A 326 15.63 -5.63 17.79
C VAL A 326 14.78 -4.35 17.83
N TYR A 327 13.71 -4.30 17.03
CA TYR A 327 12.86 -3.13 16.90
C TYR A 327 12.06 -2.83 18.18
N THR A 328 11.61 -3.87 18.88
CA THR A 328 10.82 -3.75 20.11
C THR A 328 11.66 -3.94 21.37
N SER A 329 12.98 -3.98 21.23
CA SER A 329 13.90 -4.07 22.37
C SER A 329 13.63 -2.97 23.42
N GLY A 330 13.43 -3.39 24.68
CA GLY A 330 13.07 -2.51 25.80
C GLY A 330 11.57 -2.15 25.89
N ILE A 331 10.71 -2.86 25.15
CA ILE A 331 9.24 -2.75 25.22
C ILE A 331 8.73 -4.10 25.72
N HIS A 332 8.03 -4.12 26.87
CA HIS A 332 7.66 -5.34 27.58
C HIS A 332 6.16 -5.40 27.91
N ASP A 333 5.37 -4.44 27.44
CA ASP A 333 3.94 -4.31 27.71
C ASP A 333 3.06 -5.14 26.75
N ALA A 334 3.65 -5.75 25.72
CA ALA A 334 2.99 -6.69 24.83
C ALA A 334 3.96 -7.77 24.32
N ASN A 335 3.43 -8.93 23.94
CA ASN A 335 4.24 -9.98 23.34
C ASN A 335 4.36 -9.77 21.82
N TYR A 336 5.48 -9.20 21.40
CA TYR A 336 5.76 -8.95 19.98
C TYR A 336 6.28 -10.17 19.24
N ILE A 337 6.75 -11.23 19.91
CA ILE A 337 7.31 -12.42 19.27
C ILE A 337 6.19 -13.38 18.88
N GLN A 338 5.76 -13.33 17.63
CA GLN A 338 4.62 -14.07 17.08
C GLN A 338 5.02 -14.87 15.83
N PRO A 339 5.73 -16.02 15.97
CA PRO A 339 6.32 -16.74 14.83
C PRO A 339 5.30 -17.23 13.79
N LEU A 340 4.18 -17.82 14.26
CA LEU A 340 3.12 -18.29 13.36
C LEU A 340 2.50 -17.12 12.58
N PHE A 341 2.18 -16.03 13.27
CA PHE A 341 1.64 -14.83 12.64
C PHE A 341 2.64 -14.23 11.63
N ALA A 342 3.94 -14.19 11.98
CA ALA A 342 5.00 -13.70 11.10
C ALA A 342 5.01 -14.43 9.75
N VAL A 343 4.99 -15.75 9.77
CA VAL A 343 4.96 -16.57 8.55
C VAL A 343 3.69 -16.30 7.75
N LEU A 344 2.53 -16.26 8.40
CA LEU A 344 1.24 -16.08 7.75
C LEU A 344 1.10 -14.70 7.12
N ILE A 345 1.47 -13.62 7.81
CA ILE A 345 1.36 -12.25 7.25
C ILE A 345 2.34 -12.03 6.09
N VAL A 346 3.55 -12.63 6.17
CA VAL A 346 4.53 -12.61 5.08
C VAL A 346 3.97 -13.37 3.88
N ALA A 347 3.44 -14.59 4.08
CA ALA A 347 2.85 -15.40 3.02
C ALA A 347 1.62 -14.74 2.38
N ALA A 348 0.75 -14.09 3.15
CA ALA A 348 -0.41 -13.36 2.65
C ALA A 348 -0.01 -12.20 1.73
N ASN A 349 1.00 -11.40 2.13
CA ASN A 349 1.49 -10.30 1.31
C ASN A 349 2.33 -10.77 0.12
N ALA A 350 3.03 -11.90 0.23
CA ALA A 350 3.63 -12.57 -0.92
C ALA A 350 2.57 -12.99 -1.93
N GLY A 351 1.46 -13.62 -1.48
CA GLY A 351 0.31 -13.97 -2.31
C GLY A 351 -0.28 -12.77 -3.05
N HIS A 352 -0.38 -11.61 -2.38
CA HIS A 352 -0.79 -10.36 -3.05
C HIS A 352 0.15 -9.98 -4.19
N CYS A 353 1.47 -10.12 -4.00
CA CYS A 353 2.46 -9.79 -5.04
C CYS A 353 2.48 -10.83 -6.17
N LEU A 354 2.33 -12.12 -5.86
CA LEU A 354 2.23 -13.19 -6.87
C LEU A 354 1.01 -13.03 -7.78
N ARG A 355 -0.05 -12.38 -7.30
CA ARG A 355 -1.25 -12.05 -8.07
C ARG A 355 -1.02 -10.93 -9.09
N LEU A 356 -0.03 -10.04 -8.89
CA LEU A 356 0.15 -8.81 -9.68
C LEU A 356 0.19 -9.03 -11.19
N PRO A 357 0.91 -10.01 -11.77
CA PRO A 357 0.94 -10.20 -13.22
C PRO A 357 -0.46 -10.38 -13.81
N TYR A 358 -1.27 -11.20 -13.16
CA TYR A 358 -2.63 -11.53 -13.61
C TYR A 358 -3.57 -10.35 -13.44
N ASN A 359 -3.52 -9.69 -12.27
CA ASN A 359 -4.31 -8.50 -12.02
C ASN A 359 -4.02 -7.37 -13.02
N ILE A 360 -2.74 -7.13 -13.32
CA ILE A 360 -2.31 -6.11 -14.28
C ILE A 360 -2.86 -6.41 -15.68
N LEU A 361 -2.84 -7.67 -16.10
CA LEU A 361 -3.36 -8.08 -17.40
C LEU A 361 -4.88 -7.90 -17.51
N ILE A 362 -5.64 -8.28 -16.48
CA ILE A 362 -7.09 -8.05 -16.37
C ILE A 362 -7.42 -6.56 -16.51
N LEU A 363 -6.70 -5.72 -15.77
CA LEU A 363 -6.90 -4.26 -15.80
C LEU A 363 -6.49 -3.66 -17.15
N ALA A 364 -5.42 -4.16 -17.78
CA ALA A 364 -4.98 -3.75 -19.10
C ALA A 364 -5.99 -4.10 -20.19
N GLY A 365 -6.67 -5.26 -20.06
CA GLY A 365 -7.75 -5.70 -20.94
C GLY A 365 -9.10 -5.01 -20.68
N GLY A 366 -9.22 -4.18 -19.63
CA GLY A 366 -10.47 -3.51 -19.29
C GLY A 366 -11.57 -4.44 -18.74
N HIS A 367 -11.21 -5.65 -18.29
CA HIS A 367 -12.16 -6.68 -17.85
C HIS A 367 -12.67 -6.43 -16.42
N TYR A 368 -13.02 -5.18 -16.09
CA TYR A 368 -13.50 -4.79 -14.74
C TYR A 368 -14.79 -5.47 -14.34
N LYS A 369 -15.81 -5.42 -15.23
CA LYS A 369 -17.14 -5.99 -14.96
C LYS A 369 -17.10 -7.51 -14.83
N GLN A 370 -16.33 -8.17 -15.68
CA GLN A 370 -16.22 -9.62 -15.73
C GLN A 370 -15.54 -10.22 -14.50
N THR A 371 -14.70 -9.44 -13.84
CA THR A 371 -13.89 -9.90 -12.71
C THR A 371 -14.36 -9.37 -11.35
N GLN A 372 -15.35 -8.48 -11.30
CA GLN A 372 -15.81 -7.86 -10.05
C GLN A 372 -16.20 -8.87 -8.97
N ASN A 373 -16.87 -9.97 -9.35
CA ASN A 373 -17.30 -11.00 -8.38
C ASN A 373 -16.09 -11.67 -7.68
N ASN A 374 -14.97 -11.83 -8.39
CA ASN A 374 -13.76 -12.39 -7.80
C ASN A 374 -13.25 -11.52 -6.65
N TYR A 375 -13.24 -10.20 -6.81
CA TYR A 375 -12.81 -9.27 -5.76
C TYR A 375 -13.76 -9.29 -4.57
N VAL A 376 -15.08 -9.33 -4.81
CA VAL A 376 -16.10 -9.39 -3.75
C VAL A 376 -15.95 -10.69 -2.96
N ILE A 377 -15.82 -11.84 -3.65
CA ILE A 377 -15.64 -13.14 -2.98
C ILE A 377 -14.36 -13.16 -2.15
N ALA A 378 -13.24 -12.62 -2.67
CA ALA A 378 -11.99 -12.53 -1.92
C ALA A 378 -12.15 -11.69 -0.64
N ALA A 379 -12.84 -10.55 -0.73
CA ALA A 379 -13.13 -9.70 0.43
C ALA A 379 -14.01 -10.43 1.46
N LEU A 380 -15.03 -11.17 1.00
CA LEU A 380 -15.88 -11.98 1.87
C LEU A 380 -15.09 -13.10 2.55
N ILE A 381 -14.24 -13.83 1.83
CA ILE A 381 -13.36 -14.86 2.39
C ILE A 381 -12.50 -14.25 3.50
N ASN A 382 -11.85 -13.09 3.22
CA ASN A 382 -11.03 -12.40 4.22
C ASN A 382 -11.83 -12.08 5.49
N ILE A 383 -12.97 -11.39 5.36
CA ILE A 383 -13.80 -10.97 6.51
C ILE A 383 -14.30 -12.18 7.30
N VAL A 384 -14.94 -13.14 6.63
CA VAL A 384 -15.58 -14.28 7.29
C VAL A 384 -14.55 -15.16 8.01
N ILE A 385 -13.45 -15.49 7.34
CA ILE A 385 -12.39 -16.32 7.93
C ILE A 385 -11.71 -15.58 9.09
N SER A 386 -11.42 -14.29 8.94
CA SER A 386 -10.82 -13.48 10.02
C SER A 386 -11.72 -13.45 11.26
N ILE A 387 -13.03 -13.22 11.10
CA ILE A 387 -13.98 -13.18 12.23
C ILE A 387 -14.12 -14.56 12.89
N LEU A 388 -14.17 -15.65 12.12
CA LEU A 388 -14.29 -16.99 12.65
C LEU A 388 -13.07 -17.43 13.47
N PHE A 389 -11.87 -17.07 13.00
CA PHE A 389 -10.63 -17.56 13.61
C PHE A 389 -9.96 -16.58 14.57
N VAL A 390 -10.36 -15.30 14.61
CA VAL A 390 -9.73 -14.30 15.50
C VAL A 390 -9.81 -14.68 16.97
N ASN A 391 -10.96 -15.21 17.44
CA ASN A 391 -11.13 -15.61 18.83
C ASN A 391 -10.39 -16.92 19.19
N ILE A 392 -10.01 -17.74 18.19
CA ILE A 392 -9.34 -19.03 18.41
C ILE A 392 -7.82 -18.88 18.27
N LEU A 393 -7.37 -18.16 17.23
CA LEU A 393 -5.98 -18.06 16.82
C LEU A 393 -5.41 -16.63 16.92
N GLY A 394 -6.20 -15.66 17.38
CA GLY A 394 -5.77 -14.27 17.51
C GLY A 394 -5.27 -13.69 16.20
N LEU A 395 -4.07 -13.09 16.23
CA LEU A 395 -3.38 -12.54 15.06
C LEU A 395 -3.27 -13.53 13.89
N ALA A 396 -2.95 -14.79 14.19
CA ALA A 396 -2.81 -15.82 13.18
C ALA A 396 -4.14 -16.08 12.44
N GLY A 397 -5.27 -16.02 13.15
CA GLY A 397 -6.60 -16.20 12.57
C GLY A 397 -6.93 -15.16 11.51
N VAL A 398 -6.59 -13.89 11.77
CA VAL A 398 -6.78 -12.80 10.83
C VAL A 398 -5.86 -12.96 9.61
N ALA A 399 -4.60 -13.30 9.82
CA ALA A 399 -3.66 -13.52 8.73
C ALA A 399 -4.03 -14.72 7.84
N ILE A 400 -4.66 -15.77 8.39
CA ILE A 400 -5.21 -16.90 7.60
C ILE A 400 -6.32 -16.40 6.67
N GLY A 401 -7.23 -15.53 7.14
CA GLY A 401 -8.28 -14.95 6.31
C GLY A 401 -7.70 -14.22 5.10
N THR A 402 -6.72 -13.37 5.31
CA THR A 402 -6.02 -12.63 4.25
C THR A 402 -5.28 -13.58 3.30
N LEU A 403 -4.58 -14.58 3.83
CA LEU A 403 -3.84 -15.57 3.04
C LEU A 403 -4.77 -16.35 2.10
N LEU A 404 -5.88 -16.89 2.62
CA LEU A 404 -6.84 -17.66 1.83
C LEU A 404 -7.52 -16.80 0.76
N ALA A 405 -7.86 -15.55 1.08
CA ALA A 405 -8.39 -14.61 0.10
C ALA A 405 -7.41 -14.35 -1.04
N MET A 406 -6.12 -14.18 -0.74
CA MET A 406 -5.08 -13.96 -1.75
C MET A 406 -4.84 -15.20 -2.60
N PHE A 407 -4.81 -16.40 -2.01
CA PHE A 407 -4.69 -17.66 -2.77
C PHE A 407 -5.86 -17.85 -3.73
N TYR A 408 -7.09 -17.71 -3.23
CA TYR A 408 -8.29 -17.78 -4.06
C TYR A 408 -8.19 -16.83 -5.26
N GLN A 409 -7.87 -15.57 -4.99
CA GLN A 409 -7.83 -14.52 -6.00
C GLN A 409 -6.73 -14.76 -7.04
N THR A 410 -5.54 -15.20 -6.61
CA THR A 410 -4.41 -15.50 -7.49
C THR A 410 -4.73 -16.65 -8.43
N ILE A 411 -5.24 -17.76 -7.91
CA ILE A 411 -5.59 -18.94 -8.71
C ILE A 411 -6.69 -18.59 -9.71
N TRP A 412 -7.73 -17.92 -9.25
CA TRP A 412 -8.87 -17.55 -10.11
C TRP A 412 -8.43 -16.63 -11.25
N MET A 413 -7.62 -15.58 -10.96
CA MET A 413 -7.14 -14.65 -11.97
C MET A 413 -6.21 -15.34 -12.97
N ALA A 414 -5.33 -16.23 -12.54
CA ALA A 414 -4.46 -17.00 -13.44
C ALA A 414 -5.27 -17.88 -14.40
N ILE A 415 -6.34 -18.52 -13.92
CA ILE A 415 -7.25 -19.32 -14.76
C ILE A 415 -8.01 -18.42 -15.72
N TYR A 416 -8.50 -17.28 -15.25
CA TYR A 416 -9.24 -16.31 -16.06
C TYR A 416 -8.40 -15.79 -17.23
N ASP A 417 -7.17 -15.33 -16.95
CA ASP A 417 -6.24 -14.84 -17.96
C ASP A 417 -5.85 -15.89 -18.98
N SER A 418 -5.58 -17.10 -18.48
CA SER A 418 -5.26 -18.26 -19.32
C SER A 418 -6.34 -18.53 -20.36
N LYS A 419 -7.62 -18.41 -19.99
CA LYS A 419 -8.76 -18.70 -20.87
C LYS A 419 -9.19 -17.53 -21.74
N ASN A 420 -9.19 -16.30 -21.19
CA ASN A 420 -9.91 -15.18 -21.81
C ASN A 420 -8.98 -14.11 -22.42
N LEU A 421 -7.74 -13.97 -21.97
CA LEU A 421 -6.87 -12.87 -22.40
C LEU A 421 -5.65 -13.32 -23.19
N ILE A 422 -4.91 -14.32 -22.72
CA ILE A 422 -3.68 -14.76 -23.39
C ILE A 422 -3.79 -16.12 -24.05
N HIS A 423 -4.87 -16.88 -23.82
CA HIS A 423 -5.07 -18.24 -24.37
C HIS A 423 -3.80 -19.10 -24.21
N ARG A 424 -3.23 -19.13 -22.99
CA ARG A 424 -2.01 -19.86 -22.66
C ARG A 424 -2.33 -20.98 -21.66
N PRO A 425 -1.82 -22.21 -21.88
CA PRO A 425 -2.12 -23.33 -20.97
C PRO A 425 -1.73 -23.04 -19.52
N ILE A 426 -2.62 -23.38 -18.58
CA ILE A 426 -2.46 -23.15 -17.12
C ILE A 426 -1.20 -23.83 -16.54
N LYS A 427 -0.65 -24.83 -17.24
CA LYS A 427 0.59 -25.53 -16.84
C LYS A 427 1.77 -24.60 -16.58
N TYR A 428 1.80 -23.42 -17.21
CA TYR A 428 2.85 -22.43 -16.98
C TYR A 428 2.73 -21.81 -15.59
N PHE A 429 1.52 -21.48 -15.16
CA PHE A 429 1.25 -21.02 -13.80
C PHE A 429 1.57 -22.09 -12.76
N ILE A 430 1.13 -23.34 -12.99
CA ILE A 430 1.43 -24.47 -12.10
C ILE A 430 2.94 -24.67 -11.97
N LYS A 431 3.69 -24.62 -13.10
CA LYS A 431 5.16 -24.69 -13.07
C LYS A 431 5.75 -23.58 -12.21
N GLN A 432 5.24 -22.36 -12.32
CA GLN A 432 5.70 -21.21 -11.54
C GLN A 432 5.51 -21.46 -10.04
N LEU A 433 4.32 -21.89 -9.62
CA LEU A 433 4.02 -22.21 -8.23
C LEU A 433 4.91 -23.36 -7.69
N LEU A 434 5.18 -24.36 -8.50
CA LEU A 434 6.07 -25.47 -8.09
C LEU A 434 7.50 -24.98 -7.86
N VAL A 435 8.01 -24.12 -8.74
CA VAL A 435 9.37 -23.56 -8.59
C VAL A 435 9.42 -22.61 -7.38
N ASP A 436 8.39 -21.81 -7.15
CA ASP A 436 8.27 -20.97 -5.96
C ASP A 436 8.25 -21.82 -4.69
N GLY A 437 7.48 -22.93 -4.67
CA GLY A 437 7.47 -23.89 -3.57
C GLY A 437 8.84 -24.53 -3.28
N ILE A 438 9.55 -24.96 -4.32
CA ILE A 438 10.93 -25.49 -4.18
C ILE A 438 11.84 -24.40 -3.57
N THR A 439 11.74 -23.16 -4.06
CA THR A 439 12.53 -22.04 -3.55
C THR A 439 12.24 -21.76 -2.08
N ILE A 440 10.97 -21.78 -1.68
CA ILE A 440 10.54 -21.61 -0.27
C ILE A 440 11.10 -22.71 0.62
N LEU A 441 11.14 -23.96 0.16
CA LEU A 441 11.75 -25.06 0.93
C LEU A 441 13.23 -24.79 1.22
N PHE A 442 14.00 -24.25 0.27
CA PHE A 442 15.37 -23.83 0.52
C PHE A 442 15.45 -22.68 1.55
N PHE A 443 14.53 -21.71 1.53
CA PHE A 443 14.50 -20.67 2.55
C PHE A 443 14.22 -21.22 3.95
N VAL A 444 13.34 -22.22 4.07
CA VAL A 444 13.11 -22.92 5.35
C VAL A 444 14.39 -23.61 5.84
N ILE A 445 15.16 -24.23 4.93
CA ILE A 445 16.46 -24.84 5.28
C ILE A 445 17.44 -23.76 5.73
N ILE A 446 17.56 -22.64 5.02
CA ILE A 446 18.44 -21.53 5.40
C ILE A 446 18.04 -20.99 6.79
N ALA A 447 16.75 -20.80 7.05
CA ALA A 447 16.25 -20.37 8.36
C ALA A 447 16.65 -21.31 9.49
N LYS A 448 16.60 -22.63 9.26
CA LYS A 448 16.96 -23.64 10.26
C LYS A 448 18.47 -23.66 10.60
N PHE A 449 19.33 -23.38 9.62
CA PHE A 449 20.79 -23.42 9.78
C PHE A 449 21.43 -22.04 9.98
N SER A 450 20.65 -20.99 10.08
CA SER A 450 21.13 -19.64 10.35
C SER A 450 20.43 -19.05 11.57
N SER A 451 21.23 -18.50 12.48
CA SER A 451 20.76 -17.83 13.68
C SER A 451 21.46 -16.49 13.86
N ILE A 452 20.82 -15.58 14.55
CA ILE A 452 21.42 -14.35 15.03
C ILE A 452 21.96 -14.60 16.44
N ASN A 453 23.17 -14.15 16.73
CA ASN A 453 23.82 -14.42 18.03
C ASN A 453 23.45 -13.35 19.07
N GLU A 454 23.26 -12.10 18.64
CA GLU A 454 22.93 -10.98 19.53
C GLU A 454 21.78 -10.15 18.95
N ILE A 455 20.89 -9.68 19.82
CA ILE A 455 19.73 -8.85 19.46
C ILE A 455 20.16 -7.38 19.40
N THR A 456 20.98 -7.04 18.39
CA THR A 456 21.45 -5.68 18.13
C THR A 456 21.20 -5.28 16.67
N TRP A 457 21.13 -3.97 16.38
CA TRP A 457 20.96 -3.50 15.01
C TRP A 457 22.12 -3.91 14.10
N ILE A 458 23.34 -3.88 14.61
CA ILE A 458 24.53 -4.26 13.82
C ILE A 458 24.48 -5.74 13.47
N SER A 459 24.22 -6.60 14.45
CA SER A 459 24.11 -8.04 14.26
C SER A 459 22.96 -8.38 13.29
N TRP A 460 21.81 -7.68 13.39
CA TRP A 460 20.70 -7.88 12.46
C TRP A 460 21.05 -7.47 11.03
N ILE A 461 21.76 -6.34 10.82
CA ILE A 461 22.20 -5.91 9.49
C ILE A 461 23.17 -6.93 8.87
N LEU A 462 24.17 -7.38 9.62
CA LEU A 462 25.13 -8.37 9.15
C LEU A 462 24.44 -9.70 8.83
N TYR A 463 23.54 -10.14 9.69
CA TYR A 463 22.71 -11.33 9.46
C TYR A 463 21.84 -11.18 8.20
N SER A 464 21.22 -10.03 8.00
CA SER A 464 20.40 -9.73 6.81
C SER A 464 21.19 -9.80 5.52
N ILE A 465 22.41 -9.26 5.50
CA ILE A 465 23.33 -9.35 4.36
C ILE A 465 23.70 -10.81 4.08
N LYS A 466 24.09 -11.57 5.11
CA LYS A 466 24.43 -12.98 4.99
C LYS A 466 23.28 -13.80 4.40
N VAL A 467 22.08 -13.69 4.99
CA VAL A 467 20.88 -14.39 4.54
C VAL A 467 20.54 -14.01 3.10
N SER A 468 20.59 -12.72 2.77
CA SER A 468 20.28 -12.24 1.42
C SER A 468 21.23 -12.80 0.37
N ILE A 469 22.53 -12.83 0.64
CA ILE A 469 23.55 -13.38 -0.29
C ILE A 469 23.32 -14.88 -0.50
N ILE A 470 23.18 -15.65 0.58
CA ILE A 470 22.94 -17.09 0.49
C ILE A 470 21.67 -17.38 -0.31
N SER A 471 20.58 -16.67 0.03
CA SER A 471 19.29 -16.82 -0.65
C SER A 471 19.37 -16.46 -2.14
N LEU A 472 20.12 -15.41 -2.49
CA LEU A 472 20.32 -14.98 -3.87
C LEU A 472 21.07 -16.05 -4.69
N VAL A 473 22.10 -16.68 -4.11
CA VAL A 473 22.84 -17.78 -4.75
C VAL A 473 21.93 -18.97 -5.01
N PHE A 474 21.18 -19.44 -4.00
CA PHE A 474 20.25 -20.55 -4.17
C PHE A 474 19.16 -20.26 -5.20
N MET A 475 18.55 -19.06 -5.14
CA MET A 475 17.58 -18.64 -6.12
C MET A 475 18.19 -18.59 -7.53
N GLY A 476 19.42 -18.12 -7.67
CA GLY A 476 20.16 -18.14 -8.94
C GLY A 476 20.29 -19.54 -9.51
N ILE A 477 20.70 -20.50 -8.70
CA ILE A 477 20.82 -21.92 -9.08
C ILE A 477 19.48 -22.47 -9.57
N ILE A 478 18.40 -22.27 -8.79
CA ILE A 478 17.05 -22.74 -9.15
C ILE A 478 16.62 -22.13 -10.49
N ASN A 479 16.85 -20.83 -10.69
CA ASN A 479 16.48 -20.16 -11.94
C ASN A 479 17.31 -20.64 -13.13
N VAL A 480 18.59 -20.97 -12.96
CA VAL A 480 19.42 -21.59 -14.02
C VAL A 480 18.87 -22.96 -14.40
N ILE A 481 18.39 -23.75 -13.44
CA ILE A 481 17.82 -25.08 -13.68
C ILE A 481 16.47 -24.98 -14.41
N PHE A 482 15.53 -24.21 -13.89
CA PHE A 482 14.13 -24.21 -14.36
C PHE A 482 13.82 -23.17 -15.42
N TYR A 483 14.60 -22.06 -15.50
CA TYR A 483 14.37 -20.89 -16.35
C TYR A 483 15.59 -20.47 -17.15
N LYS A 484 16.43 -21.44 -17.59
CA LYS A 484 17.67 -21.23 -18.38
C LYS A 484 17.49 -20.22 -19.53
N LYS A 485 16.32 -20.26 -20.22
CA LYS A 485 16.00 -19.35 -21.33
C LYS A 485 16.04 -17.86 -20.90
N TYR A 486 15.43 -17.53 -19.75
CA TYR A 486 15.38 -16.14 -19.26
C TYR A 486 16.76 -15.69 -18.77
N ILE A 487 17.47 -16.54 -18.04
CA ILE A 487 18.82 -16.25 -17.55
C ILE A 487 19.80 -16.03 -18.71
N THR A 488 19.75 -16.87 -19.76
CA THR A 488 20.63 -16.71 -20.93
C THR A 488 20.41 -15.38 -21.64
N VAL A 489 19.16 -14.89 -21.72
CA VAL A 489 18.86 -13.58 -22.33
C VAL A 489 19.41 -12.44 -21.49
N ILE A 490 19.30 -12.52 -20.16
CA ILE A 490 19.87 -11.51 -19.24
C ILE A 490 21.39 -11.47 -19.39
N LEU A 491 22.06 -12.62 -19.32
CA LEU A 491 23.53 -12.71 -19.43
C LEU A 491 24.04 -12.18 -20.76
N LYS A 492 23.32 -12.45 -21.87
CA LYS A 492 23.67 -11.89 -23.20
C LYS A 492 23.52 -10.37 -23.25
N LYS A 493 22.52 -9.79 -22.54
CA LYS A 493 22.39 -8.33 -22.48
C LYS A 493 23.50 -7.70 -21.64
N ILE A 494 23.85 -8.28 -20.50
CA ILE A 494 24.93 -7.77 -19.62
C ILE A 494 26.28 -7.81 -20.37
N LYS A 495 26.55 -8.84 -21.17
CA LYS A 495 27.81 -8.93 -21.96
C LYS A 495 27.90 -7.94 -23.12
N ARG A 496 26.82 -7.23 -23.47
CA ARG A 496 26.79 -6.22 -24.57
C ARG A 496 27.02 -4.80 -24.08
N TYR A 497 27.06 -4.59 -22.77
CA TYR A 497 27.46 -3.35 -22.09
C TYR A 497 28.81 -3.54 -21.39
#